data_0fe163bd56691782efff68093fb92221
#
_entry.id   0fe163bd56691782efff68093fb92221
#
_cell.length_a   1.000
_cell.length_b   1.000
_cell.length_c   1.000
_cell.angle_alpha   90.00
_cell.angle_beta   90.00
_cell.angle_gamma   90.00
#
_symmetry.space_group_name_H-M   'P 1'
#
loop_
_entity.id
_entity.type
_entity.pdbx_description
1 polymer ?
#
loop_
_entity_poly.entity_id
_entity_poly.type
_entity_poly.pdbx_seq_one_letter_code
_entity_poly.pdbx_strand_id
1 'polypeptide(L)'
;LCSTSDETIPVAEKDLPKNLCPMVKASYGFAVTDKCPFFYFSDVVVGETTCDGKKKMYELMKEFKNVYIMELPNTQNESALELWKKEIIRFKEYLEETFNTTITEEQVRHAVHVANQGRLALRRFYETMKNDPAPMEGSKLFNVLYGSQFKFDKEAMPAEIDALTDKIMKEYEEGEKPERRKRILLTGCPSSGA
;
A
#
# COMPACT_ATOMS: atom_id res chain seq x y z
N LEU A 1 0.61 7.76 0.57
CA LEU A 1 1.05 8.92 -0.21
C LEU A 1 0.97 8.63 -1.70
N CYS A 2 0.57 9.62 -2.51
CA CYS A 2 0.64 9.55 -3.96
C CYS A 2 2.11 9.56 -4.41
N SER A 3 2.44 8.79 -5.44
CA SER A 3 3.83 8.68 -5.93
C SER A 3 3.90 8.28 -7.41
N THR A 4 2.78 8.32 -8.11
CA THR A 4 2.64 7.76 -9.46
C THR A 4 2.79 8.79 -10.59
N SER A 5 3.16 10.03 -10.27
CA SER A 5 3.37 11.08 -11.26
C SER A 5 4.73 11.74 -11.08
N ASP A 6 5.37 12.09 -12.16
CA ASP A 6 6.61 12.86 -12.20
C ASP A 6 6.37 14.38 -12.14
N GLU A 7 5.12 14.82 -12.31
CA GLU A 7 4.73 16.23 -12.31
C GLU A 7 5.22 17.02 -11.10
N THR A 8 5.29 16.38 -9.93
CA THR A 8 5.67 17.02 -8.67
C THR A 8 7.15 16.89 -8.35
N ILE A 9 7.93 16.13 -9.13
CA ILE A 9 9.36 15.92 -8.92
C ILE A 9 10.16 17.23 -8.95
N PRO A 10 9.94 18.16 -9.90
CA PRO A 10 10.70 19.41 -9.94
C PRO A 10 10.52 20.28 -8.68
N VAL A 11 9.36 20.19 -8.04
CA VAL A 11 9.13 20.91 -6.77
C VAL A 11 9.93 20.25 -5.65
N ALA A 12 9.92 18.92 -5.57
CA ALA A 12 10.67 18.17 -4.58
C ALA A 12 12.18 18.35 -4.69
N GLU A 13 12.71 18.59 -5.89
CA GLU A 13 14.15 18.80 -6.14
C GLU A 13 14.68 20.14 -5.62
N LYS A 14 13.83 21.00 -5.06
CA LYS A 14 14.25 22.18 -4.30
C LYS A 14 14.86 21.82 -2.94
N ASP A 15 14.32 20.73 -2.34
CA ASP A 15 14.67 20.29 -0.99
C ASP A 15 15.40 18.94 -0.97
N LEU A 16 15.23 18.13 -2.01
CA LEU A 16 15.77 16.79 -2.13
C LEU A 16 16.80 16.69 -3.29
N PRO A 17 17.85 15.88 -3.16
CA PRO A 17 18.83 15.68 -4.20
C PRO A 17 18.23 15.16 -5.51
N LYS A 18 18.71 15.66 -6.66
CA LYS A 18 18.23 15.24 -7.99
C LYS A 18 18.40 13.75 -8.28
N ASN A 19 19.45 13.14 -7.75
CA ASN A 19 19.76 11.72 -7.91
C ASN A 19 19.01 10.81 -6.93
N LEU A 20 18.11 11.36 -6.11
CA LEU A 20 17.27 10.56 -5.22
C LEU A 20 16.22 9.80 -6.02
N CYS A 21 15.74 8.69 -5.44
CA CYS A 21 14.68 7.85 -6.00
C CYS A 21 13.47 8.68 -6.48
N PRO A 22 13.02 8.55 -7.74
CA PRO A 22 11.88 9.29 -8.27
C PRO A 22 10.59 9.12 -7.46
N MET A 23 10.32 7.92 -6.94
CA MET A 23 9.13 7.67 -6.12
C MET A 23 9.17 8.45 -4.80
N VAL A 24 10.33 8.57 -4.18
CA VAL A 24 10.50 9.38 -2.97
C VAL A 24 10.28 10.86 -3.28
N LYS A 25 10.89 11.36 -4.36
CA LYS A 25 10.71 12.74 -4.81
C LYS A 25 9.24 13.04 -5.17
N ALA A 26 8.59 12.14 -5.91
CA ALA A 26 7.18 12.29 -6.24
C ALA A 26 6.31 12.35 -4.98
N SER A 27 6.50 11.44 -4.02
CA SER A 27 5.74 11.43 -2.76
C SER A 27 5.92 12.74 -1.98
N TYR A 28 7.14 13.24 -1.87
CA TYR A 28 7.42 14.51 -1.22
C TYR A 28 6.79 15.68 -1.98
N GLY A 29 6.94 15.69 -3.30
CA GLY A 29 6.35 16.73 -4.16
C GLY A 29 4.82 16.77 -4.07
N PHE A 30 4.15 15.63 -4.02
CA PHE A 30 2.71 15.57 -3.77
C PHE A 30 2.32 16.12 -2.39
N ALA A 31 3.17 15.91 -1.37
CA ALA A 31 2.94 16.42 -0.03
C ALA A 31 3.07 17.96 0.03
N VAL A 32 4.16 18.53 -0.48
CA VAL A 32 4.42 19.99 -0.43
C VAL A 32 3.53 20.80 -1.38
N THR A 33 2.86 20.16 -2.33
CA THR A 33 1.93 20.81 -3.28
C THR A 33 0.46 20.59 -2.94
N ASP A 34 0.16 19.89 -1.85
CA ASP A 34 -1.21 19.50 -1.44
C ASP A 34 -2.01 18.75 -2.52
N LYS A 35 -1.32 18.15 -3.49
CA LYS A 35 -1.96 17.39 -4.58
C LYS A 35 -2.38 15.99 -4.20
N CYS A 36 -1.92 15.46 -3.05
CA CYS A 36 -2.33 14.16 -2.54
C CYS A 36 -3.51 14.31 -1.56
N PRO A 37 -4.73 13.91 -1.90
CA PRO A 37 -5.87 14.03 -1.00
C PRO A 37 -5.68 13.20 0.28
N PHE A 38 -5.03 12.05 0.20
CA PHE A 38 -4.74 11.22 1.37
C PHE A 38 -3.78 11.91 2.35
N PHE A 39 -2.78 12.64 1.85
CA PHE A 39 -1.89 13.43 2.68
C PHE A 39 -2.61 14.65 3.26
N TYR A 40 -3.34 15.37 2.42
CA TYR A 40 -4.04 16.60 2.81
C TYR A 40 -5.02 16.35 3.97
N PHE A 41 -5.88 15.33 3.85
CA PHE A 41 -6.92 15.02 4.83
C PHE A 41 -6.44 14.13 5.99
N SER A 42 -5.20 13.62 6.00
CA SER A 42 -4.70 12.82 7.12
C SER A 42 -4.26 13.71 8.29
N ASP A 43 -4.52 13.27 9.51
CA ASP A 43 -4.03 13.93 10.75
C ASP A 43 -2.59 13.53 11.04
N VAL A 44 -2.21 12.32 10.69
CA VAL A 44 -0.88 11.74 10.90
C VAL A 44 -0.43 11.00 9.66
N VAL A 45 0.83 11.19 9.30
CA VAL A 45 1.53 10.36 8.31
C VAL A 45 2.39 9.35 9.05
N VAL A 46 2.19 8.08 8.77
CA VAL A 46 3.02 7.00 9.32
C VAL A 46 4.07 6.62 8.28
N GLY A 47 5.32 6.71 8.65
CA GLY A 47 6.47 6.35 7.84
C GLY A 47 7.25 5.19 8.44
N GLU A 48 7.96 4.45 7.60
CA GLU A 48 8.80 3.33 8.00
C GLU A 48 10.25 3.58 7.57
N THR A 49 11.20 3.08 8.37
CA THR A 49 12.64 3.24 8.09
C THR A 49 13.14 2.28 7.00
N THR A 50 12.41 2.18 5.89
CA THR A 50 12.68 1.23 4.79
C THR A 50 13.90 1.59 3.95
N CYS A 51 14.19 2.88 3.76
CA CYS A 51 15.39 3.34 3.05
C CYS A 51 15.79 4.76 3.49
N ASP A 52 17.03 5.13 3.25
CA ASP A 52 17.57 6.43 3.69
C ASP A 52 16.88 7.62 3.00
N GLY A 53 16.49 7.46 1.74
CA GLY A 53 15.74 8.49 1.03
C GLY A 53 14.40 8.78 1.67
N LYS A 54 13.65 7.75 2.09
CA LYS A 54 12.40 7.92 2.84
C LYS A 54 12.63 8.55 4.21
N LYS A 55 13.66 8.11 4.94
CA LYS A 55 13.98 8.70 6.24
C LYS A 55 14.19 10.23 6.12
N LYS A 56 14.96 10.66 5.12
CA LYS A 56 15.20 12.10 4.88
C LYS A 56 13.91 12.80 4.44
N MET A 57 13.12 12.20 3.58
CA MET A 57 11.82 12.73 3.18
C MET A 57 10.90 12.95 4.38
N TYR A 58 10.80 11.99 5.28
CA TYR A 58 9.96 12.12 6.48
C TYR A 58 10.49 13.17 7.47
N GLU A 59 11.80 13.32 7.58
CA GLU A 59 12.42 14.38 8.37
C GLU A 59 11.95 15.76 7.89
N LEU A 60 11.99 16.01 6.59
CA LEU A 60 11.52 17.26 6.00
C LEU A 60 9.98 17.40 6.12
N MET A 61 9.22 16.32 5.96
CA MET A 61 7.77 16.37 6.13
C MET A 61 7.34 16.75 7.56
N LYS A 62 8.14 16.45 8.58
CA LYS A 62 7.86 16.83 9.96
C LYS A 62 7.77 18.35 10.19
N GLU A 63 8.33 19.14 9.28
CA GLU A 63 8.27 20.60 9.37
C GLU A 63 6.86 21.15 9.13
N PHE A 64 6.01 20.41 8.42
CA PHE A 64 4.67 20.88 8.05
C PHE A 64 3.54 19.84 8.25
N LYS A 65 3.86 18.64 8.75
CA LYS A 65 2.88 17.56 9.00
C LYS A 65 3.28 16.75 10.22
N ASN A 66 2.31 16.25 10.97
CA ASN A 66 2.57 15.28 12.02
C ASN A 66 2.99 13.94 11.38
N VAL A 67 4.22 13.52 11.62
CA VAL A 67 4.80 12.28 11.03
C VAL A 67 5.32 11.38 12.16
N TYR A 68 4.72 10.21 12.29
CA TYR A 68 5.21 9.14 13.14
C TYR A 68 6.12 8.20 12.35
N ILE A 69 7.29 7.84 12.90
CA ILE A 69 8.25 6.95 12.26
C ILE A 69 8.29 5.62 13.01
N MET A 70 7.94 4.56 12.31
CA MET A 70 8.12 3.18 12.76
C MET A 70 9.51 2.69 12.38
N GLU A 71 10.27 2.25 13.37
CA GLU A 71 11.59 1.68 13.14
C GLU A 71 11.48 0.21 12.75
N LEU A 72 11.99 -0.13 11.57
CA LEU A 72 12.05 -1.51 11.10
C LEU A 72 13.38 -2.15 11.52
N PRO A 73 13.36 -3.37 12.08
CA PRO A 73 14.59 -4.09 12.35
C PRO A 73 15.31 -4.47 11.05
N ASN A 74 16.63 -4.41 11.07
CA ASN A 74 17.46 -4.74 9.90
C ASN A 74 17.83 -6.23 9.80
N THR A 75 17.47 -7.03 10.80
CA THR A 75 17.76 -8.46 10.90
C THR A 75 16.49 -9.27 11.11
N GLN A 76 16.58 -10.60 11.00
CA GLN A 76 15.46 -11.52 11.17
C GLN A 76 15.77 -12.55 12.29
N ASN A 77 16.09 -12.06 13.47
CA ASN A 77 16.36 -12.86 14.65
C ASN A 77 15.38 -12.53 15.80
N GLU A 78 15.49 -13.20 16.92
CA GLU A 78 14.62 -13.00 18.08
C GLU A 78 14.64 -11.56 18.59
N SER A 79 15.82 -10.95 18.66
CA SER A 79 15.97 -9.56 19.10
C SER A 79 15.25 -8.58 18.15
N ALA A 80 15.27 -8.86 16.84
CA ALA A 80 14.55 -8.08 15.84
C ALA A 80 13.03 -8.22 16.01
N LEU A 81 12.54 -9.41 16.31
CA LEU A 81 11.12 -9.65 16.59
C LEU A 81 10.66 -8.89 17.84
N GLU A 82 11.45 -8.91 18.91
CA GLU A 82 11.15 -8.13 20.13
C GLU A 82 11.19 -6.61 19.88
N LEU A 83 12.14 -6.12 19.08
CA LEU A 83 12.19 -4.74 18.69
C LEU A 83 10.92 -4.34 17.89
N TRP A 84 10.53 -5.17 16.92
CA TRP A 84 9.35 -4.92 16.10
C TRP A 84 8.06 -4.92 16.94
N LYS A 85 7.95 -5.85 17.89
CA LYS A 85 6.82 -5.89 18.81
C LYS A 85 6.73 -4.63 19.68
N LYS A 86 7.86 -4.18 20.23
CA LYS A 86 7.91 -2.91 20.99
C LYS A 86 7.49 -1.73 20.14
N GLU A 87 7.91 -1.70 18.88
CA GLU A 87 7.57 -0.62 17.96
C GLU A 87 6.06 -0.57 17.65
N ILE A 88 5.42 -1.72 17.48
CA ILE A 88 3.96 -1.80 17.31
C ILE A 88 3.23 -1.32 18.56
N ILE A 89 3.71 -1.69 19.76
CA ILE A 89 3.13 -1.22 21.03
C ILE A 89 3.28 0.30 21.16
N ARG A 90 4.47 0.84 20.90
CA ARG A 90 4.76 2.27 20.90
C ARG A 90 3.85 3.05 19.93
N PHE A 91 3.63 2.49 18.75
CA PHE A 91 2.73 3.08 17.76
C PHE A 91 1.27 3.07 18.25
N LYS A 92 0.82 1.98 18.87
CA LYS A 92 -0.50 1.91 19.50
C LYS A 92 -0.69 3.01 20.55
N GLU A 93 0.27 3.13 21.48
CA GLU A 93 0.25 4.13 22.54
C GLU A 93 0.21 5.56 21.98
N TYR A 94 1.01 5.82 20.94
CA TYR A 94 1.00 7.09 20.23
C TYR A 94 -0.38 7.42 19.61
N LEU A 95 -1.05 6.45 19.02
CA LEU A 95 -2.39 6.65 18.46
C LEU A 95 -3.42 6.90 19.56
N GLU A 96 -3.35 6.17 20.66
CA GLU A 96 -4.24 6.35 21.82
C GLU A 96 -4.11 7.76 22.41
N GLU A 97 -2.88 8.24 22.57
CA GLU A 97 -2.60 9.58 23.07
C GLU A 97 -3.04 10.67 22.07
N THR A 98 -2.66 10.52 20.77
CA THR A 98 -2.91 11.52 19.74
C THR A 98 -4.41 11.74 19.50
N PHE A 99 -5.19 10.65 19.51
CA PHE A 99 -6.61 10.68 19.19
C PHE A 99 -7.54 10.54 20.42
N ASN A 100 -6.96 10.56 21.62
CA ASN A 100 -7.70 10.38 22.89
C ASN A 100 -8.67 9.19 22.82
N THR A 101 -8.17 8.04 22.41
CA THR A 101 -8.92 6.80 22.22
C THR A 101 -8.24 5.63 22.93
N THR A 102 -8.92 4.51 23.04
CA THR A 102 -8.35 3.27 23.56
C THR A 102 -8.45 2.18 22.49
N ILE A 103 -7.34 1.53 22.20
CA ILE A 103 -7.26 0.41 21.25
C ILE A 103 -7.17 -0.89 22.05
N THR A 104 -8.24 -1.66 22.08
CA THR A 104 -8.31 -2.91 22.81
C THR A 104 -7.68 -4.06 22.02
N GLU A 105 -7.29 -5.12 22.74
CA GLU A 105 -6.78 -6.34 22.09
C GLU A 105 -7.84 -6.99 21.18
N GLU A 106 -9.11 -6.93 21.56
CA GLU A 106 -10.21 -7.44 20.74
C GLU A 106 -10.32 -6.71 19.40
N GLN A 107 -10.22 -5.38 19.42
CA GLN A 107 -10.21 -4.56 18.18
C GLN A 107 -9.01 -4.89 17.31
N VAL A 108 -7.83 -5.10 17.88
CA VAL A 108 -6.64 -5.52 17.13
C VAL A 108 -6.84 -6.90 16.51
N ARG A 109 -7.38 -7.87 17.26
CA ARG A 109 -7.68 -9.21 16.73
C ARG A 109 -8.71 -9.15 15.61
N HIS A 110 -9.76 -8.35 15.76
CA HIS A 110 -10.75 -8.13 14.73
C HIS A 110 -10.11 -7.53 13.46
N ALA A 111 -9.31 -6.48 13.60
CA ALA A 111 -8.62 -5.85 12.48
C ALA A 111 -7.66 -6.82 11.75
N VAL A 112 -6.95 -7.68 12.48
CA VAL A 112 -6.12 -8.76 11.90
C VAL A 112 -6.97 -9.75 11.12
N HIS A 113 -8.13 -10.13 11.66
CA HIS A 113 -9.05 -11.03 10.96
C HIS A 113 -9.53 -10.41 9.64
N VAL A 114 -10.04 -9.17 9.68
CA VAL A 114 -10.49 -8.44 8.48
C VAL A 114 -9.38 -8.31 7.44
N ALA A 115 -8.17 -7.92 7.86
CA ALA A 115 -7.03 -7.82 6.97
C ALA A 115 -6.66 -9.17 6.32
N ASN A 116 -6.78 -10.27 7.07
CA ASN A 116 -6.51 -11.61 6.53
C ASN A 116 -7.58 -12.04 5.53
N GLN A 117 -8.86 -11.76 5.79
CA GLN A 117 -9.92 -12.00 4.79
C GLN A 117 -9.66 -11.22 3.49
N GLY A 118 -9.27 -9.95 3.60
CA GLY A 118 -8.87 -9.16 2.43
C GLY A 118 -7.71 -9.79 1.64
N ARG A 119 -6.67 -10.26 2.34
CA ARG A 119 -5.52 -10.93 1.70
C ARG A 119 -5.94 -12.23 0.99
N LEU A 120 -6.83 -13.02 1.60
CA LEU A 120 -7.36 -14.25 1.01
C LEU A 120 -8.17 -13.97 -0.26
N ALA A 121 -9.07 -13.00 -0.23
CA ALA A 121 -9.87 -12.60 -1.38
C ALA A 121 -8.97 -12.08 -2.53
N LEU A 122 -8.01 -11.21 -2.25
CA LEU A 122 -7.06 -10.73 -3.24
C LEU A 122 -6.16 -11.84 -3.80
N ARG A 123 -5.76 -12.79 -2.98
CA ARG A 123 -5.00 -13.96 -3.43
C ARG A 123 -5.84 -14.82 -4.37
N ARG A 124 -7.11 -15.10 -4.01
CA ARG A 124 -8.05 -15.85 -4.87
C ARG A 124 -8.23 -15.14 -6.22
N PHE A 125 -8.44 -13.83 -6.20
CA PHE A 125 -8.51 -13.02 -7.42
C PHE A 125 -7.25 -13.12 -8.27
N TYR A 126 -6.08 -12.97 -7.66
CA TYR A 126 -4.79 -13.11 -8.36
C TYR A 126 -4.59 -14.51 -8.97
N GLU A 127 -5.03 -15.55 -8.28
CA GLU A 127 -4.90 -16.94 -8.73
C GLU A 127 -5.72 -17.26 -9.97
N THR A 128 -6.74 -16.47 -10.33
CA THR A 128 -7.45 -16.62 -11.61
C THR A 128 -6.51 -16.54 -12.81
N MET A 129 -5.42 -15.81 -12.68
CA MET A 129 -4.40 -15.67 -13.73
C MET A 129 -3.56 -16.94 -13.97
N LYS A 130 -3.75 -18.00 -13.18
CA LYS A 130 -3.16 -19.32 -13.44
C LYS A 130 -3.78 -20.02 -14.65
N ASN A 131 -5.00 -19.64 -15.04
CA ASN A 131 -5.67 -20.18 -16.22
C ASN A 131 -4.93 -19.81 -17.51
N ASP A 132 -4.98 -20.67 -18.51
CA ASP A 132 -4.39 -20.45 -19.83
C ASP A 132 -5.43 -20.78 -20.93
N PRO A 133 -5.92 -19.79 -21.66
CA PRO A 133 -5.58 -18.36 -21.60
C PRO A 133 -6.01 -17.71 -20.28
N ALA A 134 -5.36 -16.60 -19.90
CA ALA A 134 -5.74 -15.85 -18.72
C ALA A 134 -7.13 -15.20 -18.88
N PRO A 135 -7.97 -15.15 -17.85
CA PRO A 135 -9.34 -14.62 -17.94
C PRO A 135 -9.39 -13.09 -18.13
N MET A 136 -8.31 -12.41 -17.88
CA MET A 136 -8.23 -10.95 -18.02
C MET A 136 -6.81 -10.50 -18.38
N GLU A 137 -6.69 -9.24 -18.80
CA GLU A 137 -5.41 -8.58 -19.02
C GLU A 137 -4.71 -8.24 -17.69
N GLY A 138 -3.36 -8.24 -17.71
CA GLY A 138 -2.56 -7.90 -16.53
C GLY A 138 -2.82 -6.48 -16.00
N SER A 139 -3.15 -5.53 -16.88
CA SER A 139 -3.54 -4.18 -16.50
C SER A 139 -4.82 -4.15 -15.65
N LYS A 140 -5.82 -4.95 -15.99
CA LYS A 140 -7.06 -5.08 -15.21
C LYS A 140 -6.80 -5.71 -13.85
N LEU A 141 -5.99 -6.78 -13.82
CA LEU A 141 -5.53 -7.39 -12.57
C LEU A 141 -4.86 -6.35 -11.68
N PHE A 142 -3.87 -5.61 -12.23
CA PHE A 142 -3.13 -4.59 -11.49
C PHE A 142 -4.04 -3.51 -10.92
N ASN A 143 -4.99 -3.01 -11.70
CA ASN A 143 -5.92 -1.98 -11.26
C ASN A 143 -6.76 -2.42 -10.04
N VAL A 144 -7.19 -3.68 -10.00
CA VAL A 144 -7.94 -4.22 -8.86
C VAL A 144 -7.02 -4.38 -7.65
N LEU A 145 -5.84 -5.00 -7.81
CA LEU A 145 -4.90 -5.23 -6.71
C LEU A 145 -4.38 -3.92 -6.12
N TYR A 146 -4.05 -2.95 -6.97
CA TYR A 146 -3.57 -1.65 -6.54
C TYR A 146 -4.71 -0.80 -5.95
N GLY A 147 -5.87 -0.75 -6.62
CA GLY A 147 -7.03 0.02 -6.19
C GLY A 147 -7.59 -0.43 -4.84
N SER A 148 -7.51 -1.73 -4.53
CA SER A 148 -7.96 -2.29 -3.24
C SER A 148 -7.26 -1.69 -2.03
N GLN A 149 -6.03 -1.18 -2.20
CA GLN A 149 -5.27 -0.55 -1.12
C GLN A 149 -5.93 0.76 -0.65
N PHE A 150 -6.62 1.46 -1.56
CA PHE A 150 -7.27 2.74 -1.30
C PHE A 150 -8.74 2.61 -0.85
N LYS A 151 -9.24 1.39 -0.72
CA LYS A 151 -10.59 1.16 -0.24
C LYS A 151 -10.67 1.43 1.27
N PHE A 152 -11.55 2.33 1.69
CA PHE A 152 -11.71 2.68 3.10
C PHE A 152 -12.44 1.59 3.89
N ASP A 153 -13.53 1.06 3.32
CA ASP A 153 -14.28 -0.04 3.92
C ASP A 153 -13.54 -1.36 3.71
N LYS A 154 -12.72 -1.72 4.70
CA LYS A 154 -11.93 -2.95 4.68
C LYS A 154 -12.76 -4.19 5.01
N GLU A 155 -13.91 -4.04 5.66
CA GLU A 155 -14.81 -5.14 5.99
C GLU A 155 -15.62 -5.58 4.78
N ALA A 156 -16.11 -4.64 3.97
CA ALA A 156 -16.83 -4.95 2.75
C ALA A 156 -15.93 -5.45 1.60
N MET A 157 -14.65 -5.07 1.60
CA MET A 157 -13.72 -5.35 0.50
C MET A 157 -13.60 -6.84 0.14
N PRO A 158 -13.48 -7.80 1.08
CA PRO A 158 -13.34 -9.21 0.74
C PRO A 158 -14.52 -9.74 -0.09
N ALA A 159 -15.74 -9.44 0.34
CA ALA A 159 -16.95 -9.87 -0.36
C ALA A 159 -17.07 -9.26 -1.77
N GLU A 160 -16.67 -8.00 -1.94
CA GLU A 160 -16.67 -7.35 -3.25
C GLU A 160 -15.63 -7.95 -4.21
N ILE A 161 -14.42 -8.25 -3.71
CA ILE A 161 -13.37 -8.90 -4.51
C ILE A 161 -13.79 -10.34 -4.86
N ASP A 162 -14.41 -11.08 -3.94
CA ASP A 162 -14.90 -12.42 -4.20
C ASP A 162 -16.02 -12.41 -5.23
N ALA A 163 -16.98 -11.50 -5.13
CA ALA A 163 -18.04 -11.35 -6.12
C ALA A 163 -17.49 -11.01 -7.52
N LEU A 164 -16.48 -10.14 -7.59
CA LEU A 164 -15.80 -9.83 -8.84
C LEU A 164 -15.07 -11.06 -9.40
N THR A 165 -14.42 -11.83 -8.55
CA THR A 165 -13.73 -13.07 -8.92
C THR A 165 -14.70 -14.09 -9.50
N ASP A 166 -15.81 -14.31 -8.83
CA ASP A 166 -16.86 -15.26 -9.25
C ASP A 166 -17.46 -14.84 -10.60
N LYS A 167 -17.74 -13.54 -10.76
CA LYS A 167 -18.23 -12.99 -12.03
C LYS A 167 -17.27 -13.26 -13.17
N ILE A 168 -15.98 -12.94 -12.99
CA ILE A 168 -14.95 -13.12 -14.03
C ILE A 168 -14.77 -14.61 -14.36
N MET A 169 -14.78 -15.48 -13.35
CA MET A 169 -14.62 -16.91 -13.58
C MET A 169 -15.84 -17.50 -14.27
N LYS A 170 -17.05 -17.06 -13.93
CA LYS A 170 -18.27 -17.46 -14.64
C LYS A 170 -18.23 -17.02 -16.10
N GLU A 171 -17.92 -15.76 -16.37
CA GLU A 171 -17.78 -15.26 -17.75
C GLU A 171 -16.70 -16.03 -18.52
N TYR A 172 -15.60 -16.40 -17.86
CA TYR A 172 -14.52 -17.20 -18.45
C TYR A 172 -14.95 -18.65 -18.73
N GLU A 173 -15.76 -19.27 -17.91
CA GLU A 173 -16.23 -20.66 -18.06
C GLU A 173 -17.32 -20.79 -19.12
N GLU A 174 -18.29 -19.86 -19.11
CA GLU A 174 -19.48 -19.89 -19.96
C GLU A 174 -19.30 -19.15 -21.30
N GLY A 175 -18.33 -18.24 -21.39
CA GLY A 175 -18.11 -17.39 -22.53
C GLY A 175 -17.05 -17.90 -23.52
N GLU A 176 -16.80 -17.09 -24.54
CA GLU A 176 -15.69 -17.31 -25.47
C GLU A 176 -14.36 -17.07 -24.77
N LYS A 177 -13.44 -18.02 -24.90
CA LYS A 177 -12.11 -17.89 -24.26
C LYS A 177 -11.32 -16.74 -24.88
N PRO A 178 -10.64 -15.93 -24.04
CA PRO A 178 -9.73 -14.89 -24.55
C PRO A 178 -8.63 -15.49 -25.45
N GLU A 179 -8.09 -14.67 -26.34
CA GLU A 179 -6.95 -15.06 -27.15
C GLU A 179 -5.74 -15.43 -26.26
N ARG A 180 -5.10 -16.54 -26.57
CA ARG A 180 -3.88 -16.96 -25.87
C ARG A 180 -2.72 -16.03 -26.20
N ARG A 181 -2.19 -15.34 -25.21
CA ARG A 181 -1.05 -14.42 -25.32
C ARG A 181 0.18 -14.98 -24.62
N LYS A 182 1.35 -14.44 -24.96
CA LYS A 182 2.59 -14.74 -24.25
C LYS A 182 2.49 -14.30 -22.80
N ARG A 183 2.91 -15.17 -21.90
CA ARG A 183 2.94 -14.89 -20.46
C ARG A 183 4.31 -14.35 -20.08
N ILE A 184 4.36 -13.19 -19.49
CA ILE A 184 5.59 -12.52 -19.06
C ILE A 184 5.50 -12.30 -17.55
N LEU A 185 6.50 -12.77 -16.81
CA LEU A 185 6.63 -12.45 -15.39
C LEU A 185 7.32 -11.09 -15.24
N LEU A 186 6.62 -10.14 -14.68
CA LEU A 186 7.19 -8.86 -14.25
C LEU A 186 7.49 -8.94 -12.76
N THR A 187 8.75 -8.76 -12.40
CA THR A 187 9.22 -8.81 -11.00
C THR A 187 10.18 -7.66 -10.72
N GLY A 188 10.28 -7.25 -9.47
CA GLY A 188 11.13 -6.14 -9.04
C GLY A 188 10.34 -4.98 -8.41
N CYS A 189 10.79 -3.75 -8.65
CA CYS A 189 10.08 -2.57 -8.16
C CYS A 189 8.66 -2.49 -8.76
N PRO A 190 7.67 -2.00 -7.98
CA PRO A 190 6.34 -1.79 -8.51
C PRO A 190 6.39 -0.85 -9.71
N SER A 191 5.82 -1.27 -10.83
CA SER A 191 5.56 -0.39 -11.97
C SER A 191 4.12 0.10 -11.85
N SER A 192 3.92 1.39 -11.69
CA SER A 192 2.62 2.04 -11.88
C SER A 192 2.45 2.17 -13.39
N GLY A 193 1.50 1.43 -13.95
CA GLY A 193 1.30 1.31 -15.38
C GLY A 193 1.45 2.64 -16.14
N ALA A 194 2.37 2.63 -17.08
CA ALA A 194 2.45 3.62 -18.12
C ALA A 194 1.55 3.16 -19.27
#